data_77ec190619d31803ae2ba23db628133d
#
_entry.id   77ec190619d31803ae2ba23db628133d
#
_cell.length_a   1.000
_cell.length_b   1.000
_cell.length_c   1.000
_cell.angle_alpha   90.00
_cell.angle_beta   90.00
_cell.angle_gamma   90.00
#
_symmetry.space_group_name_H-M   'P 1'
#
loop_
_entity.id
_entity.type
_entity.pdbx_description
1 polymer ?
#
loop_
_entity_poly.entity_id
_entity_poly.type
_entity_poly.pdbx_seq_one_letter_code
_entity_poly.pdbx_strand_id
1 'polypeptide(L)'
;MGKIANGVYPVMITPFTADNHVDWKAVDQIVEFYAKLGCDGIFAVCQSSEMFFLSEEERVQLAARVVKAAAGRMCVVASGHISDSIEDQIRELRRVAATGVDAVVMISNRLAAKDESDDVLIANMKRVLEAVPDVPFGMYECPHPYKRLLTPKVLEAMAETGRFQFIKDTCCDAKLIAERVRLLNGRIQLFNANCATFLETLKDGADGFSGIMANYHPDLLVWLHRNYQKQPEKARELSAMLSVMSLVEGCGHPAAVKYHMNLLGIPMELKCRMIDAETRFDRLDRHAIDDLLVMEGVVREWLKR
;
A
#
# COMPACT_ATOMS: atom_id res chain seq x y z
N MET A 1 -21.59 -5.94 -4.97
CA MET A 1 -20.54 -5.62 -3.99
C MET A 1 -20.27 -4.12 -4.04
N GLY A 2 -20.15 -3.44 -2.89
CA GLY A 2 -19.78 -2.02 -2.84
C GLY A 2 -18.33 -1.79 -3.31
N LYS A 3 -18.07 -0.63 -3.92
CA LYS A 3 -16.68 -0.23 -4.20
C LYS A 3 -15.95 0.09 -2.88
N ILE A 4 -14.64 -0.16 -2.83
CA ILE A 4 -13.82 0.32 -1.72
C ILE A 4 -13.79 1.86 -1.73
N ALA A 5 -13.53 2.49 -0.59
CA ALA A 5 -13.46 3.95 -0.52
C ALA A 5 -12.28 4.49 -1.34
N ASN A 6 -12.47 5.61 -2.04
CA ASN A 6 -11.36 6.39 -2.59
C ASN A 6 -10.58 7.03 -1.44
N GLY A 7 -9.27 7.25 -1.61
CA GLY A 7 -8.51 7.97 -0.61
C GLY A 7 -7.11 7.42 -0.35
N VAL A 8 -6.68 7.47 0.92
CA VAL A 8 -5.30 7.14 1.32
C VAL A 8 -5.25 5.82 2.06
N TYR A 9 -4.45 4.90 1.55
CA TYR A 9 -4.25 3.54 2.05
C TYR A 9 -2.77 3.31 2.38
N PRO A 10 -2.33 3.54 3.63
CA PRO A 10 -0.97 3.22 4.03
C PRO A 10 -0.62 1.76 3.72
N VAL A 11 0.59 1.55 3.19
CA VAL A 11 1.19 0.22 3.04
C VAL A 11 1.82 -0.16 4.36
N MET A 12 1.03 -0.77 5.24
CA MET A 12 1.37 -0.99 6.63
C MET A 12 2.66 -1.79 6.79
N ILE A 13 3.53 -1.37 7.71
CA ILE A 13 4.69 -2.13 8.15
C ILE A 13 4.30 -3.18 9.19
N THR A 14 5.13 -4.21 9.39
CA THR A 14 4.97 -5.19 10.48
C THR A 14 5.98 -4.91 11.60
N PRO A 15 5.53 -4.52 12.79
CA PRO A 15 6.40 -4.43 13.95
C PRO A 15 6.75 -5.82 14.49
N PHE A 16 8.00 -6.01 14.89
CA PHE A 16 8.47 -7.24 15.52
C PHE A 16 9.00 -6.96 16.92
N THR A 17 8.91 -7.95 17.81
CA THR A 17 9.57 -7.94 19.11
C THR A 17 11.06 -8.22 18.97
N ALA A 18 11.84 -8.01 20.03
CA ALA A 18 13.29 -8.28 20.03
C ALA A 18 13.62 -9.74 19.70
N ASP A 19 12.77 -10.69 20.12
CA ASP A 19 12.86 -12.12 19.82
C ASP A 19 12.18 -12.53 18.49
N ASN A 20 11.92 -11.54 17.63
CA ASN A 20 11.49 -11.74 16.24
C ASN A 20 10.07 -12.31 16.05
N HIS A 21 9.18 -12.15 17.02
CA HIS A 21 7.74 -12.38 16.83
C HIS A 21 7.02 -11.11 16.39
N VAL A 22 5.85 -11.24 15.79
CA VAL A 22 5.01 -10.06 15.48
C VAL A 22 4.55 -9.39 16.77
N ASP A 23 4.77 -8.08 16.88
CA ASP A 23 4.29 -7.27 18.01
C ASP A 23 2.84 -6.84 17.77
N TRP A 24 1.91 -7.64 18.24
CA TRP A 24 0.47 -7.42 18.07
C TRP A 24 -0.03 -6.15 18.75
N LYS A 25 0.62 -5.69 19.82
CA LYS A 25 0.27 -4.44 20.48
C LYS A 25 0.65 -3.25 19.61
N ALA A 26 1.85 -3.26 19.05
CA ALA A 26 2.28 -2.21 18.11
C ALA A 26 1.45 -2.23 16.81
N VAL A 27 1.01 -3.40 16.32
CA VAL A 27 0.05 -3.51 15.20
C VAL A 27 -1.21 -2.70 15.49
N ASP A 28 -1.83 -2.90 16.66
CA ASP A 28 -3.06 -2.15 17.03
C ASP A 28 -2.80 -0.64 17.11
N GLN A 29 -1.65 -0.23 17.64
CA GLN A 29 -1.28 1.19 17.74
C GLN A 29 -1.08 1.84 16.37
N ILE A 30 -0.48 1.12 15.40
CA ILE A 30 -0.32 1.59 14.03
C ILE A 30 -1.70 1.76 13.36
N VAL A 31 -2.61 0.80 13.51
CA VAL A 31 -3.97 0.90 12.97
C VAL A 31 -4.71 2.10 13.55
N GLU A 32 -4.59 2.32 14.86
CA GLU A 32 -5.19 3.48 15.53
C GLU A 32 -4.59 4.80 15.05
N PHE A 33 -3.28 4.85 14.80
CA PHE A 33 -2.59 6.00 14.22
C PHE A 33 -3.17 6.37 12.85
N TYR A 34 -3.35 5.39 11.94
CA TYR A 34 -3.94 5.66 10.63
C TYR A 34 -5.39 6.12 10.73
N ALA A 35 -6.18 5.51 11.61
CA ALA A 35 -7.57 5.91 11.83
C ALA A 35 -7.68 7.36 12.34
N LYS A 36 -6.86 7.75 13.33
CA LYS A 36 -6.82 9.11 13.88
C LYS A 36 -6.42 10.16 12.84
N LEU A 37 -5.54 9.81 11.92
CA LEU A 37 -5.09 10.71 10.86
C LEU A 37 -5.98 10.70 9.61
N GLY A 38 -7.11 9.98 9.68
CA GLY A 38 -8.19 10.05 8.70
C GLY A 38 -7.95 9.26 7.42
N CYS A 39 -7.11 8.20 7.48
CA CYS A 39 -6.95 7.28 6.37
C CYS A 39 -8.29 6.61 6.01
N ASP A 40 -8.49 6.37 4.72
CA ASP A 40 -9.71 5.77 4.19
C ASP A 40 -9.63 4.24 4.17
N GLY A 41 -8.40 3.71 4.15
CA GLY A 41 -8.14 2.28 4.26
C GLY A 41 -6.72 1.95 4.69
N ILE A 42 -6.40 0.63 4.73
CA ILE A 42 -5.07 0.09 5.05
C ILE A 42 -4.77 -1.06 4.09
N PHE A 43 -3.56 -1.07 3.51
CA PHE A 43 -3.01 -2.25 2.86
C PHE A 43 -2.20 -3.04 3.89
N ALA A 44 -2.84 -4.00 4.56
CA ALA A 44 -2.35 -4.65 5.78
C ALA A 44 -1.20 -5.62 5.53
N VAL A 45 -1.29 -6.45 4.48
CA VAL A 45 -0.27 -7.44 4.11
C VAL A 45 0.23 -7.14 2.71
N CYS A 46 1.41 -6.54 2.60
CA CYS A 46 2.02 -6.10 1.35
C CYS A 46 3.56 -6.21 1.44
N GLN A 47 4.30 -5.67 0.47
CA GLN A 47 5.76 -5.68 0.53
C GLN A 47 6.30 -4.94 1.76
N SER A 48 5.75 -3.78 2.11
CA SER A 48 6.17 -3.00 3.30
C SER A 48 5.93 -3.75 4.61
N SER A 49 4.94 -4.64 4.66
CA SER A 49 4.71 -5.52 5.80
C SER A 49 5.69 -6.70 5.85
N GLU A 50 6.68 -6.73 4.97
CA GLU A 50 7.66 -7.82 4.88
C GLU A 50 7.01 -9.18 4.56
N MET A 51 5.92 -9.20 3.76
CA MET A 51 5.07 -10.38 3.54
C MET A 51 5.83 -11.61 3.03
N PHE A 52 6.94 -11.42 2.28
CA PHE A 52 7.79 -12.51 1.80
C PHE A 52 8.62 -13.16 2.91
N PHE A 53 8.70 -12.54 4.08
CA PHE A 53 9.44 -12.97 5.26
C PHE A 53 8.53 -13.35 6.43
N LEU A 54 7.22 -13.26 6.23
CA LEU A 54 6.20 -13.76 7.16
C LEU A 54 5.81 -15.18 6.79
N SER A 55 5.60 -16.04 7.78
CA SER A 55 4.96 -17.33 7.56
C SER A 55 3.52 -17.15 7.03
N GLU A 56 2.95 -18.18 6.42
CA GLU A 56 1.55 -18.12 5.95
C GLU A 56 0.60 -17.79 7.10
N GLU A 57 0.84 -18.40 8.27
CA GLU A 57 0.04 -18.15 9.47
C GLU A 57 0.14 -16.68 9.94
N GLU A 58 1.34 -16.11 9.98
CA GLU A 58 1.55 -14.71 10.35
C GLU A 58 0.86 -13.75 9.38
N ARG A 59 0.88 -14.03 8.06
CA ARG A 59 0.17 -13.22 7.06
C ARG A 59 -1.35 -13.20 7.31
N VAL A 60 -1.93 -14.38 7.57
CA VAL A 60 -3.35 -14.53 7.87
C VAL A 60 -3.72 -13.85 9.18
N GLN A 61 -2.94 -14.07 10.25
CA GLN A 61 -3.17 -13.46 11.55
C GLN A 61 -3.03 -11.93 11.50
N LEU A 62 -2.07 -11.41 10.73
CA LEU A 62 -1.88 -9.98 10.55
C LEU A 62 -3.11 -9.35 9.85
N ALA A 63 -3.58 -9.94 8.76
CA ALA A 63 -4.79 -9.47 8.08
C ALA A 63 -6.00 -9.48 9.03
N ALA A 64 -6.25 -10.58 9.73
CA ALA A 64 -7.35 -10.71 10.70
C ALA A 64 -7.24 -9.70 11.85
N ARG A 65 -6.02 -9.46 12.37
CA ARG A 65 -5.78 -8.50 13.45
C ARG A 65 -6.08 -7.07 13.00
N VAL A 66 -5.63 -6.70 11.79
CA VAL A 66 -5.88 -5.36 11.23
C VAL A 66 -7.38 -5.14 10.98
N VAL A 67 -8.10 -6.14 10.42
CA VAL A 67 -9.56 -6.08 10.26
C VAL A 67 -10.25 -5.82 11.61
N LYS A 68 -9.87 -6.58 12.63
CA LYS A 68 -10.42 -6.42 13.98
C LYS A 68 -10.10 -5.03 14.57
N ALA A 69 -8.87 -4.55 14.44
CA ALA A 69 -8.44 -3.26 14.98
C ALA A 69 -9.05 -2.07 14.22
N ALA A 70 -9.21 -2.19 12.90
CA ALA A 70 -9.88 -1.17 12.08
C ALA A 70 -11.37 -1.02 12.46
N ALA A 71 -12.02 -2.11 12.87
CA ALA A 71 -13.39 -2.12 13.39
C ALA A 71 -14.40 -1.38 12.48
N GLY A 72 -14.26 -1.51 11.15
CA GLY A 72 -15.11 -0.87 10.16
C GLY A 72 -14.87 0.64 9.96
N ARG A 73 -13.89 1.22 10.64
CA ARG A 73 -13.53 2.65 10.48
C ARG A 73 -12.77 2.95 9.20
N MET A 74 -12.08 1.96 8.65
CA MET A 74 -11.27 2.00 7.44
C MET A 74 -11.45 0.71 6.65
N CYS A 75 -11.38 0.80 5.32
CA CYS A 75 -11.27 -0.40 4.48
C CYS A 75 -9.96 -1.13 4.75
N VAL A 76 -9.99 -2.46 4.81
CA VAL A 76 -8.79 -3.28 4.95
C VAL A 76 -8.62 -4.15 3.72
N VAL A 77 -7.50 -3.94 3.00
CA VAL A 77 -7.13 -4.80 1.89
C VAL A 77 -5.84 -5.55 2.22
N ALA A 78 -5.71 -6.78 1.80
CA ALA A 78 -4.52 -7.59 2.08
C ALA A 78 -4.18 -8.51 0.91
N SER A 79 -2.87 -8.68 0.69
CA SER A 79 -2.31 -9.74 -0.14
C SER A 79 -1.90 -10.92 0.75
N GLY A 80 -1.00 -11.74 0.30
CA GLY A 80 -0.45 -12.84 1.11
C GLY A 80 -0.14 -14.08 0.30
N HIS A 81 -0.33 -14.04 -1.04
CA HIS A 81 0.10 -15.11 -1.93
C HIS A 81 1.53 -14.83 -2.40
N ILE A 82 2.44 -15.68 -1.97
CA ILE A 82 3.87 -15.55 -2.29
C ILE A 82 4.45 -16.84 -2.89
N SER A 83 3.70 -17.93 -2.87
CA SER A 83 4.11 -19.23 -3.39
C SER A 83 4.27 -19.22 -4.91
N ASP A 84 5.07 -20.15 -5.44
CA ASP A 84 5.30 -20.27 -6.90
C ASP A 84 4.13 -20.98 -7.58
N SER A 85 3.59 -22.06 -6.97
CA SER A 85 2.48 -22.81 -7.56
C SER A 85 1.16 -22.05 -7.41
N ILE A 86 0.34 -22.07 -8.46
CA ILE A 86 -0.96 -21.40 -8.46
C ILE A 86 -1.93 -22.06 -7.47
N GLU A 87 -1.79 -23.35 -7.21
CA GLU A 87 -2.56 -24.11 -6.22
C GLU A 87 -2.29 -23.60 -4.80
N ASP A 88 -1.03 -23.37 -4.47
CA ASP A 88 -0.65 -22.80 -3.19
C ASP A 88 -1.10 -21.35 -3.06
N GLN A 89 -0.94 -20.56 -4.12
CA GLN A 89 -1.44 -19.17 -4.15
C GLN A 89 -2.96 -19.11 -3.91
N ILE A 90 -3.73 -20.00 -4.52
CA ILE A 90 -5.18 -20.11 -4.30
C ILE A 90 -5.49 -20.44 -2.84
N ARG A 91 -4.75 -21.37 -2.24
CA ARG A 91 -4.88 -21.70 -0.80
C ARG A 91 -4.60 -20.49 0.07
N GLU A 92 -3.49 -19.79 -0.17
CA GLU A 92 -3.08 -18.60 0.56
C GLU A 92 -4.15 -17.48 0.46
N LEU A 93 -4.64 -17.20 -0.76
CA LEU A 93 -5.67 -16.17 -0.99
C LEU A 93 -7.01 -16.52 -0.34
N ARG A 94 -7.42 -17.79 -0.35
CA ARG A 94 -8.62 -18.24 0.38
C ARG A 94 -8.51 -17.98 1.88
N ARG A 95 -7.35 -18.24 2.46
CA ARG A 95 -7.11 -18.00 3.89
C ARG A 95 -7.16 -16.50 4.21
N VAL A 96 -6.59 -15.65 3.35
CA VAL A 96 -6.69 -14.19 3.52
C VAL A 96 -8.14 -13.72 3.35
N ALA A 97 -8.86 -14.22 2.35
CA ALA A 97 -10.28 -13.89 2.16
C ALA A 97 -11.13 -14.22 3.40
N ALA A 98 -10.85 -15.34 4.07
CA ALA A 98 -11.56 -15.77 5.28
C ALA A 98 -11.31 -14.85 6.50
N THR A 99 -10.37 -13.91 6.44
CA THR A 99 -10.08 -12.98 7.56
C THR A 99 -11.08 -11.82 7.65
N GLY A 100 -11.92 -11.63 6.62
CA GLY A 100 -12.91 -10.55 6.58
C GLY A 100 -12.35 -9.25 5.99
N VAL A 101 -11.26 -9.29 5.21
CA VAL A 101 -10.76 -8.13 4.45
C VAL A 101 -11.79 -7.68 3.42
N ASP A 102 -11.86 -6.38 3.14
CA ASP A 102 -12.78 -5.80 2.16
C ASP A 102 -12.42 -6.15 0.72
N ALA A 103 -11.13 -6.38 0.45
CA ALA A 103 -10.66 -6.94 -0.81
C ALA A 103 -9.36 -7.73 -0.63
N VAL A 104 -9.23 -8.82 -1.40
CA VAL A 104 -8.01 -9.62 -1.50
C VAL A 104 -7.15 -9.08 -2.64
N VAL A 105 -5.85 -8.91 -2.42
CA VAL A 105 -4.94 -8.31 -3.41
C VAL A 105 -4.09 -9.37 -4.07
N MET A 106 -4.27 -9.54 -5.38
CA MET A 106 -3.35 -10.32 -6.20
C MET A 106 -2.09 -9.52 -6.52
N ILE A 107 -0.98 -10.22 -6.70
CA ILE A 107 0.33 -9.62 -7.05
C ILE A 107 0.67 -10.04 -8.48
N SER A 108 0.86 -9.08 -9.38
CA SER A 108 1.05 -9.34 -10.81
C SER A 108 2.22 -10.28 -11.12
N ASN A 109 3.34 -10.12 -10.40
CA ASN A 109 4.55 -10.92 -10.61
C ASN A 109 4.52 -12.32 -9.95
N ARG A 110 3.42 -12.68 -9.26
CA ARG A 110 3.22 -14.06 -8.76
C ARG A 110 2.29 -14.86 -9.69
N LEU A 111 1.52 -14.17 -10.53
CA LEU A 111 0.60 -14.82 -11.48
C LEU A 111 1.29 -15.26 -12.78
N ALA A 112 2.46 -14.71 -13.09
CA ALA A 112 3.28 -15.14 -14.23
C ALA A 112 4.75 -14.79 -13.99
N ALA A 113 5.68 -15.58 -14.45
CA ALA A 113 7.11 -15.31 -14.40
C ALA A 113 7.48 -14.09 -15.26
N LYS A 114 8.70 -13.57 -15.07
CA LYS A 114 9.14 -12.31 -15.68
C LYS A 114 9.08 -12.33 -17.20
N ASP A 115 9.38 -13.46 -17.80
CA ASP A 115 9.46 -13.73 -19.24
C ASP A 115 8.20 -14.42 -19.82
N GLU A 116 7.23 -14.76 -19.00
CA GLU A 116 5.96 -15.32 -19.46
C GLU A 116 5.03 -14.24 -20.00
N SER A 117 4.15 -14.64 -20.92
CA SER A 117 3.22 -13.74 -21.59
C SER A 117 2.09 -13.26 -20.67
N ASP A 118 1.39 -12.21 -21.08
CA ASP A 118 0.17 -11.76 -20.40
C ASP A 118 -0.96 -12.79 -20.46
N ASP A 119 -0.96 -13.68 -21.44
CA ASP A 119 -1.95 -14.76 -21.50
C ASP A 119 -1.81 -15.73 -20.33
N VAL A 120 -0.57 -16.02 -19.90
CA VAL A 120 -0.31 -16.82 -18.69
C VAL A 120 -0.82 -16.11 -17.45
N LEU A 121 -0.51 -14.82 -17.30
CA LEU A 121 -1.01 -14.02 -16.17
C LEU A 121 -2.54 -14.03 -16.14
N ILE A 122 -3.20 -13.78 -17.26
CA ILE A 122 -4.66 -13.74 -17.39
C ILE A 122 -5.27 -15.10 -17.08
N ALA A 123 -4.67 -16.20 -17.56
CA ALA A 123 -5.14 -17.55 -17.29
C ALA A 123 -5.08 -17.89 -15.79
N ASN A 124 -3.94 -17.59 -15.15
CA ASN A 124 -3.76 -17.83 -13.72
C ASN A 124 -4.67 -16.93 -12.87
N MET A 125 -4.83 -15.66 -13.26
CA MET A 125 -5.79 -14.75 -12.64
C MET A 125 -7.22 -15.33 -12.66
N LYS A 126 -7.68 -15.83 -13.80
CA LYS A 126 -9.01 -16.45 -13.94
C LYS A 126 -9.14 -17.67 -13.05
N ARG A 127 -8.13 -18.55 -12.98
CA ARG A 127 -8.11 -19.70 -12.06
C ARG A 127 -8.29 -19.29 -10.62
N VAL A 128 -7.60 -18.21 -10.19
CA VAL A 128 -7.76 -17.67 -8.82
C VAL A 128 -9.20 -17.16 -8.60
N LEU A 129 -9.75 -16.40 -9.55
CA LEU A 129 -11.12 -15.85 -9.44
C LEU A 129 -12.18 -16.93 -9.33
N GLU A 130 -12.05 -18.02 -10.10
CA GLU A 130 -12.92 -19.19 -10.03
C GLU A 130 -12.81 -19.91 -8.68
N ALA A 131 -11.60 -20.01 -8.15
CA ALA A 131 -11.34 -20.73 -6.91
C ALA A 131 -11.71 -19.91 -5.64
N VAL A 132 -11.78 -18.58 -5.74
CA VAL A 132 -12.10 -17.65 -4.61
C VAL A 132 -13.29 -16.78 -5.02
N PRO A 133 -14.53 -17.31 -5.03
CA PRO A 133 -15.67 -16.68 -5.71
C PRO A 133 -16.21 -15.42 -5.01
N ASP A 134 -16.31 -15.37 -3.70
CA ASP A 134 -17.21 -14.47 -2.98
C ASP A 134 -16.51 -13.23 -2.37
N VAL A 135 -15.33 -12.85 -2.87
CA VAL A 135 -14.59 -11.71 -2.37
C VAL A 135 -14.19 -10.76 -3.51
N PRO A 136 -14.21 -9.43 -3.28
CA PRO A 136 -13.63 -8.48 -4.22
C PRO A 136 -12.10 -8.61 -4.29
N PHE A 137 -11.53 -8.24 -5.46
CA PHE A 137 -10.09 -8.27 -5.66
C PHE A 137 -9.52 -6.88 -5.94
N GLY A 138 -8.25 -6.71 -5.56
CA GLY A 138 -7.34 -5.71 -6.08
C GLY A 138 -6.18 -6.37 -6.82
N MET A 139 -5.43 -5.57 -7.59
CA MET A 139 -4.19 -6.00 -8.23
C MET A 139 -3.05 -5.07 -7.82
N TYR A 140 -1.89 -5.63 -7.49
CA TYR A 140 -0.72 -4.89 -7.08
C TYR A 140 0.48 -5.18 -7.97
N GLU A 141 1.07 -4.14 -8.55
CA GLU A 141 2.34 -4.19 -9.26
C GLU A 141 3.50 -4.23 -8.26
N CYS A 142 3.65 -5.35 -7.56
CA CYS A 142 4.67 -5.51 -6.52
C CYS A 142 6.09 -5.44 -7.14
N PRO A 143 7.00 -4.59 -6.62
CA PRO A 143 8.36 -4.50 -7.15
C PRO A 143 9.24 -5.73 -6.88
N HIS A 144 8.94 -6.52 -5.85
CA HIS A 144 9.73 -7.68 -5.45
C HIS A 144 9.02 -8.99 -5.81
N PRO A 145 9.71 -10.01 -6.31
CA PRO A 145 11.14 -10.07 -6.66
C PRO A 145 11.51 -9.35 -7.95
N TYR A 146 10.56 -9.00 -8.79
CA TYR A 146 10.72 -8.18 -9.98
C TYR A 146 9.42 -7.41 -10.25
N LYS A 147 9.53 -6.23 -10.84
CA LYS A 147 8.36 -5.43 -11.20
C LYS A 147 7.76 -5.97 -12.51
N ARG A 148 6.46 -6.29 -12.46
CA ARG A 148 5.65 -6.62 -13.64
C ARG A 148 4.48 -5.63 -13.71
N LEU A 149 4.61 -4.67 -14.63
CA LEU A 149 3.56 -3.68 -14.88
C LEU A 149 2.40 -4.32 -15.65
N LEU A 150 1.20 -3.80 -15.38
CA LEU A 150 -0.03 -4.23 -16.06
C LEU A 150 -0.12 -3.58 -17.44
N THR A 151 -0.22 -4.40 -18.46
CA THR A 151 -0.43 -3.92 -19.83
C THR A 151 -1.91 -3.59 -20.08
N PRO A 152 -2.24 -2.83 -21.14
CA PRO A 152 -3.63 -2.60 -21.54
C PRO A 152 -4.45 -3.88 -21.69
N LYS A 153 -3.84 -4.95 -22.24
CA LYS A 153 -4.47 -6.28 -22.38
C LYS A 153 -4.88 -6.89 -21.03
N VAL A 154 -4.00 -6.82 -20.03
CA VAL A 154 -4.28 -7.33 -18.69
C VAL A 154 -5.35 -6.48 -18.01
N LEU A 155 -5.27 -5.15 -18.13
CA LEU A 155 -6.24 -4.21 -17.54
C LEU A 155 -7.65 -4.43 -18.08
N GLU A 156 -7.79 -4.61 -19.39
CA GLU A 156 -9.08 -4.93 -20.02
C GLU A 156 -9.62 -6.29 -19.54
N ALA A 157 -8.76 -7.33 -19.54
CA ALA A 157 -9.16 -8.65 -19.06
C ALA A 157 -9.61 -8.60 -17.57
N MET A 158 -8.96 -7.80 -16.73
CA MET A 158 -9.38 -7.57 -15.34
C MET A 158 -10.75 -6.90 -15.28
N ALA A 159 -10.95 -5.83 -16.06
CA ALA A 159 -12.18 -5.07 -16.09
C ALA A 159 -13.39 -5.90 -16.55
N GLU A 160 -13.19 -6.77 -17.53
CA GLU A 160 -14.22 -7.69 -18.04
C GLU A 160 -14.74 -8.68 -16.98
N THR A 161 -13.91 -9.02 -15.98
CA THR A 161 -14.33 -9.95 -14.92
C THR A 161 -15.36 -9.35 -13.97
N GLY A 162 -15.43 -8.03 -13.83
CA GLY A 162 -16.24 -7.32 -12.84
C GLY A 162 -15.85 -7.59 -11.37
N ARG A 163 -14.75 -8.30 -11.13
CA ARG A 163 -14.30 -8.74 -9.80
C ARG A 163 -13.25 -7.82 -9.16
N PHE A 164 -12.55 -7.02 -9.97
CA PHE A 164 -11.51 -6.11 -9.47
C PHE A 164 -12.09 -4.77 -9.08
N GLN A 165 -11.80 -4.36 -7.85
CA GLN A 165 -12.19 -3.05 -7.32
C GLN A 165 -11.12 -1.99 -7.60
N PHE A 166 -9.84 -2.36 -7.49
CA PHE A 166 -8.75 -1.39 -7.60
C PHE A 166 -7.45 -2.00 -8.12
N ILE A 167 -6.57 -1.10 -8.53
CA ILE A 167 -5.16 -1.36 -8.86
C ILE A 167 -4.30 -0.49 -7.95
N LYS A 168 -3.27 -1.07 -7.34
CA LYS A 168 -2.15 -0.32 -6.79
C LYS A 168 -1.05 -0.23 -7.82
N ASP A 169 -0.93 0.94 -8.43
CA ASP A 169 0.03 1.27 -9.48
C ASP A 169 1.37 1.65 -8.88
N THR A 170 2.45 1.11 -9.41
CA THR A 170 3.83 1.42 -9.02
C THR A 170 4.71 1.80 -10.22
N CYS A 171 4.12 2.17 -11.35
CA CYS A 171 4.89 2.54 -12.53
C CYS A 171 5.70 3.84 -12.33
N CYS A 172 5.25 4.73 -11.43
CA CYS A 172 5.85 6.04 -11.17
C CYS A 172 5.85 6.98 -12.39
N ASP A 173 4.95 6.76 -13.34
CA ASP A 173 4.80 7.57 -14.55
C ASP A 173 3.37 8.12 -14.63
N ALA A 174 3.22 9.43 -14.41
CA ALA A 174 1.92 10.07 -14.40
C ALA A 174 1.19 9.96 -15.75
N LYS A 175 1.92 9.98 -16.87
CA LYS A 175 1.30 9.85 -18.21
C LYS A 175 0.72 8.45 -18.40
N LEU A 176 1.48 7.41 -18.03
CA LEU A 176 0.99 6.03 -18.09
C LEU A 176 -0.21 5.82 -17.16
N ILE A 177 -0.20 6.43 -15.96
CA ILE A 177 -1.35 6.39 -15.06
C ILE A 177 -2.57 7.06 -15.69
N ALA A 178 -2.42 8.23 -16.31
CA ALA A 178 -3.51 8.92 -17.02
C ALA A 178 -4.09 8.06 -18.17
N GLU A 179 -3.24 7.36 -18.92
CA GLU A 179 -3.68 6.40 -19.95
C GLU A 179 -4.50 5.26 -19.36
N ARG A 180 -4.04 4.68 -18.22
CA ARG A 180 -4.74 3.61 -17.50
C ARG A 180 -6.09 4.08 -16.94
N VAL A 181 -6.15 5.28 -16.37
CA VAL A 181 -7.41 5.88 -15.88
C VAL A 181 -8.42 6.01 -17.03
N ARG A 182 -7.99 6.52 -18.20
CA ARG A 182 -8.86 6.61 -19.37
C ARG A 182 -9.32 5.24 -19.86
N LEU A 183 -8.41 4.27 -19.94
CA LEU A 183 -8.72 2.89 -20.35
C LEU A 183 -9.74 2.24 -19.43
N LEU A 184 -9.52 2.35 -18.13
CA LEU A 184 -10.39 1.73 -17.13
C LEU A 184 -11.75 2.42 -17.01
N ASN A 185 -11.84 3.71 -17.30
CA ASN A 185 -13.06 4.51 -17.34
C ASN A 185 -13.99 4.27 -16.13
N GLY A 186 -13.42 4.30 -14.92
CA GLY A 186 -14.14 4.08 -13.66
C GLY A 186 -14.61 2.66 -13.37
N ARG A 187 -14.26 1.67 -14.23
CA ARG A 187 -14.54 0.24 -13.99
C ARG A 187 -13.72 -0.32 -12.84
N ILE A 188 -12.48 0.12 -12.70
CA ILE A 188 -11.54 -0.25 -11.63
C ILE A 188 -10.89 1.03 -11.12
N GLN A 189 -10.80 1.20 -9.81
CA GLN A 189 -10.15 2.34 -9.17
C GLN A 189 -8.63 2.23 -9.30
N LEU A 190 -7.93 3.37 -9.42
CA LEU A 190 -6.48 3.41 -9.52
C LEU A 190 -5.87 4.17 -8.35
N PHE A 191 -5.01 3.50 -7.58
CA PHE A 191 -4.26 4.07 -6.47
C PHE A 191 -2.79 4.21 -6.84
N ASN A 192 -2.30 5.46 -6.86
CA ASN A 192 -0.90 5.76 -7.13
C ASN A 192 -0.04 5.46 -5.89
N ALA A 193 1.12 4.82 -6.08
CA ALA A 193 2.07 4.58 -5.00
C ALA A 193 3.17 5.65 -4.89
N ASN A 194 3.30 6.55 -5.88
CA ASN A 194 4.36 7.54 -5.95
C ASN A 194 3.88 8.92 -5.49
N CYS A 195 4.51 9.44 -4.43
CA CYS A 195 4.12 10.71 -3.82
C CYS A 195 4.38 11.92 -4.75
N ALA A 196 5.46 11.90 -5.53
CA ALA A 196 5.84 13.01 -6.40
C ALA A 196 4.85 13.24 -7.54
N THR A 197 4.16 12.20 -8.02
CA THR A 197 3.17 12.28 -9.10
C THR A 197 1.73 12.27 -8.60
N PHE A 198 1.50 12.23 -7.28
CA PHE A 198 0.16 12.01 -6.73
C PHE A 198 -0.84 13.10 -7.13
N LEU A 199 -0.50 14.39 -7.00
CA LEU A 199 -1.41 15.48 -7.38
C LEU A 199 -1.74 15.46 -8.87
N GLU A 200 -0.75 15.20 -9.73
CA GLU A 200 -0.94 15.13 -11.18
C GLU A 200 -1.94 14.02 -11.52
N THR A 201 -1.73 12.83 -10.98
CA THR A 201 -2.60 11.69 -11.23
C THR A 201 -4.01 11.84 -10.64
N LEU A 202 -4.17 12.55 -9.51
CA LEU A 202 -5.49 12.92 -8.99
C LEU A 202 -6.25 13.82 -9.98
N LYS A 203 -5.57 14.78 -10.62
CA LYS A 203 -6.18 15.66 -11.64
C LYS A 203 -6.60 14.87 -12.89
N ASP A 204 -5.88 13.82 -13.20
CA ASP A 204 -6.18 12.91 -14.31
C ASP A 204 -7.24 11.86 -13.95
N GLY A 205 -7.74 11.84 -12.71
CA GLY A 205 -8.84 10.99 -12.27
C GLY A 205 -8.44 9.71 -11.53
N ALA A 206 -7.20 9.61 -11.01
CA ALA A 206 -6.83 8.55 -10.07
C ALA A 206 -7.62 8.67 -8.76
N ASP A 207 -7.93 7.54 -8.14
CA ASP A 207 -8.86 7.43 -7.02
C ASP A 207 -8.21 7.59 -5.65
N GLY A 208 -6.89 7.44 -5.55
CA GLY A 208 -6.23 7.53 -4.27
C GLY A 208 -4.72 7.28 -4.28
N PHE A 209 -4.19 7.15 -3.08
CA PHE A 209 -2.77 6.92 -2.81
C PHE A 209 -2.57 5.66 -1.98
N SER A 210 -1.63 4.81 -2.39
CA SER A 210 -1.20 3.65 -1.59
C SER A 210 0.31 3.46 -1.70
N GLY A 211 1.06 4.27 -0.97
CA GLY A 211 2.53 4.32 -1.00
C GLY A 211 3.17 4.40 0.37
N ILE A 212 4.50 4.34 0.39
CA ILE A 212 5.32 4.31 1.61
C ILE A 212 5.09 5.57 2.45
N MET A 213 4.99 6.75 1.83
CA MET A 213 4.86 8.03 2.55
C MET A 213 3.59 8.15 3.39
N ALA A 214 2.56 7.34 3.12
CA ALA A 214 1.39 7.27 3.98
C ALA A 214 1.66 6.62 5.37
N ASN A 215 2.85 6.05 5.59
CA ASN A 215 3.27 5.63 6.92
C ASN A 215 3.83 6.79 7.78
N TYR A 216 4.32 7.86 7.13
CA TYR A 216 4.95 8.99 7.80
C TYR A 216 3.94 10.11 8.12
N HIS A 217 3.26 10.61 7.10
CA HIS A 217 2.34 11.75 7.21
C HIS A 217 1.04 11.51 6.44
N PRO A 218 0.26 10.49 6.82
CA PRO A 218 -0.99 10.18 6.12
C PRO A 218 -1.98 11.34 6.11
N ASP A 219 -2.03 12.15 7.17
CA ASP A 219 -2.87 13.35 7.29
C ASP A 219 -2.62 14.38 6.17
N LEU A 220 -1.37 14.58 5.78
CA LEU A 220 -1.02 15.51 4.70
C LEU A 220 -1.50 14.97 3.34
N LEU A 221 -1.35 13.67 3.11
CA LEU A 221 -1.84 13.00 1.90
C LEU A 221 -3.38 12.98 1.85
N VAL A 222 -4.03 12.74 2.99
CA VAL A 222 -5.50 12.83 3.14
C VAL A 222 -5.99 14.24 2.84
N TRP A 223 -5.29 15.26 3.38
CA TRP A 223 -5.63 16.65 3.08
C TRP A 223 -5.51 16.94 1.57
N LEU A 224 -4.42 16.52 0.95
CA LEU A 224 -4.20 16.70 -0.49
C LEU A 224 -5.31 16.04 -1.31
N HIS A 225 -5.62 14.78 -1.03
CA HIS A 225 -6.69 14.04 -1.70
C HIS A 225 -8.06 14.73 -1.57
N ARG A 226 -8.40 15.24 -0.40
CA ARG A 226 -9.72 15.83 -0.13
C ARG A 226 -9.88 17.28 -0.59
N ASN A 227 -8.76 17.99 -0.83
CA ASN A 227 -8.80 19.45 -1.05
C ASN A 227 -8.18 19.92 -2.37
N TYR A 228 -7.57 19.04 -3.18
CA TYR A 228 -6.84 19.47 -4.39
C TYR A 228 -7.69 20.25 -5.39
N GLN A 229 -8.99 19.99 -5.48
CA GLN A 229 -9.91 20.73 -6.34
C GLN A 229 -10.42 22.03 -5.69
N LYS A 230 -10.59 22.03 -4.35
CA LYS A 230 -11.12 23.16 -3.59
C LYS A 230 -10.08 24.25 -3.35
N GLN A 231 -8.82 23.85 -3.19
CA GLN A 231 -7.68 24.72 -2.89
C GLN A 231 -6.49 24.38 -3.82
N PRO A 232 -6.60 24.60 -5.14
CA PRO A 232 -5.64 24.08 -6.12
C PRO A 232 -4.22 24.64 -5.97
N GLU A 233 -4.07 25.92 -5.58
CA GLU A 233 -2.75 26.53 -5.36
C GLU A 233 -2.07 25.93 -4.14
N LYS A 234 -2.78 25.84 -3.02
CA LYS A 234 -2.28 25.24 -1.79
C LYS A 234 -1.98 23.75 -1.97
N ALA A 235 -2.80 23.05 -2.75
CA ALA A 235 -2.57 21.65 -3.11
C ALA A 235 -1.28 21.48 -3.94
N ARG A 236 -0.99 22.40 -4.87
CA ARG A 236 0.25 22.41 -5.65
C ARG A 236 1.48 22.61 -4.77
N GLU A 237 1.42 23.56 -3.84
CA GLU A 237 2.52 23.82 -2.90
C GLU A 237 2.74 22.63 -1.97
N LEU A 238 1.66 22.07 -1.38
CA LEU A 238 1.75 20.87 -0.56
C LEU A 238 2.34 19.68 -1.33
N SER A 239 1.89 19.47 -2.56
CA SER A 239 2.42 18.38 -3.41
C SER A 239 3.91 18.53 -3.66
N ALA A 240 4.42 19.75 -3.87
CA ALA A 240 5.85 19.99 -4.02
C ALA A 240 6.63 19.67 -2.74
N MET A 241 6.11 20.06 -1.56
CA MET A 241 6.69 19.72 -0.27
C MET A 241 6.73 18.20 -0.05
N LEU A 242 5.60 17.51 -0.27
CA LEU A 242 5.50 16.07 -0.14
C LEU A 242 6.42 15.31 -1.11
N SER A 243 6.60 15.82 -2.33
CA SER A 243 7.53 15.25 -3.31
C SER A 243 8.98 15.30 -2.80
N VAL A 244 9.42 16.42 -2.23
CA VAL A 244 10.77 16.54 -1.65
C VAL A 244 10.89 15.66 -0.39
N MET A 245 9.90 15.68 0.48
CA MET A 245 9.87 14.83 1.69
C MET A 245 9.90 13.34 1.35
N SER A 246 9.39 12.92 0.19
CA SER A 246 9.40 11.51 -0.21
C SER A 246 10.79 10.94 -0.56
N LEU A 247 11.82 11.78 -0.66
CA LEU A 247 13.20 11.32 -0.87
C LEU A 247 13.70 10.40 0.25
N VAL A 248 13.11 10.48 1.45
CA VAL A 248 13.42 9.57 2.57
C VAL A 248 12.95 8.13 2.36
N GLU A 249 12.18 7.83 1.32
CA GLU A 249 11.82 6.43 0.98
C GLU A 249 13.05 5.54 0.75
N GLY A 250 14.19 6.15 0.37
CA GLY A 250 15.48 5.47 0.23
C GLY A 250 16.19 5.13 1.55
N CYS A 251 15.76 5.73 2.68
CA CYS A 251 16.40 5.60 3.99
C CYS A 251 15.99 4.29 4.68
N GLY A 252 16.58 3.15 4.32
CA GLY A 252 16.45 1.89 5.06
C GLY A 252 15.02 1.44 5.38
N HIS A 253 14.06 1.56 4.44
CA HIS A 253 12.69 1.06 4.63
C HIS A 253 12.68 -0.47 4.85
N PRO A 254 11.93 -1.04 5.83
CA PRO A 254 10.93 -0.41 6.69
C PRO A 254 11.44 0.09 8.06
N ALA A 255 12.75 -0.05 8.38
CA ALA A 255 13.32 0.37 9.66
C ALA A 255 13.13 1.89 9.90
N ALA A 256 13.27 2.70 8.86
CA ALA A 256 13.04 4.14 8.94
C ALA A 256 11.61 4.50 9.36
N VAL A 257 10.60 3.77 8.87
CA VAL A 257 9.20 3.97 9.32
C VAL A 257 9.05 3.59 10.79
N LYS A 258 9.65 2.47 11.23
CA LYS A 258 9.63 2.05 12.63
C LYS A 258 10.26 3.11 13.55
N TYR A 259 11.39 3.68 13.11
CA TYR A 259 12.05 4.76 13.83
C TYR A 259 11.16 6.01 13.92
N HIS A 260 10.57 6.43 12.80
CA HIS A 260 9.64 7.57 12.78
C HIS A 260 8.43 7.34 13.71
N MET A 261 7.84 6.14 13.70
CA MET A 261 6.74 5.78 14.61
C MET A 261 7.16 5.88 16.09
N ASN A 262 8.41 5.50 16.43
CA ASN A 262 8.94 5.67 17.79
C ASN A 262 9.02 7.16 18.18
N LEU A 263 9.43 8.04 17.28
CA LEU A 263 9.46 9.49 17.50
C LEU A 263 8.05 10.07 17.73
N LEU A 264 7.04 9.45 17.14
CA LEU A 264 5.62 9.81 17.32
C LEU A 264 4.99 9.19 18.58
N GLY A 265 5.75 8.44 19.38
CA GLY A 265 5.27 7.82 20.63
C GLY A 265 4.55 6.48 20.41
N ILE A 266 4.78 5.80 19.30
CA ILE A 266 4.33 4.43 19.02
C ILE A 266 5.55 3.51 19.14
N PRO A 267 5.86 3.00 20.35
CA PRO A 267 7.11 2.29 20.59
C PRO A 267 7.12 0.91 19.91
N MET A 268 8.21 0.64 19.20
CA MET A 268 8.49 -0.65 18.59
C MET A 268 9.99 -0.84 18.35
N GLU A 269 10.43 -2.09 18.25
CA GLU A 269 11.78 -2.42 17.85
C GLU A 269 12.03 -2.07 16.38
N LEU A 270 13.27 -1.66 16.05
CA LEU A 270 13.66 -1.44 14.64
C LEU A 270 13.91 -2.75 13.88
N LYS A 271 13.62 -3.87 14.51
CA LYS A 271 13.78 -5.21 13.96
C LYS A 271 13.03 -5.36 12.64
N CYS A 272 13.74 -5.79 11.60
CA CYS A 272 13.21 -6.15 10.30
C CYS A 272 13.65 -7.56 9.94
N ARG A 273 12.86 -8.25 9.10
CA ARG A 273 13.25 -9.56 8.53
C ARG A 273 13.75 -9.41 7.09
N MET A 274 13.32 -8.35 6.41
CA MET A 274 13.67 -8.06 5.01
C MET A 274 15.07 -7.44 4.90
N ILE A 275 15.46 -6.67 5.89
CA ILE A 275 16.76 -5.97 5.93
C ILE A 275 17.41 -6.12 7.31
N ASP A 276 18.71 -6.02 7.36
CA ASP A 276 19.43 -5.76 8.60
C ASP A 276 19.38 -4.25 8.90
N ALA A 277 18.59 -3.89 9.90
CA ALA A 277 18.36 -2.50 10.27
C ALA A 277 19.62 -1.79 10.78
N GLU A 278 20.60 -2.51 11.37
CA GLU A 278 21.82 -1.91 11.87
C GLU A 278 22.75 -1.42 10.74
N THR A 279 22.76 -2.16 9.63
CA THR A 279 23.61 -1.86 8.47
C THR A 279 22.90 -1.05 7.38
N ARG A 280 21.58 -1.12 7.29
CA ARG A 280 20.77 -0.52 6.21
C ARG A 280 20.01 0.74 6.63
N PHE A 281 20.06 1.12 7.89
CA PHE A 281 19.47 2.33 8.44
C PHE A 281 20.50 3.02 9.36
N ASP A 282 21.39 3.79 8.76
CA ASP A 282 22.56 4.37 9.42
C ASP A 282 22.23 5.70 10.14
N ARG A 283 23.30 6.37 10.61
CA ARG A 283 23.16 7.65 11.32
C ARG A 283 22.65 8.77 10.42
N LEU A 284 23.00 8.79 9.14
CA LEU A 284 22.54 9.83 8.22
C LEU A 284 21.06 9.62 7.88
N ASP A 285 20.65 8.37 7.69
CA ASP A 285 19.24 8.02 7.52
C ASP A 285 18.40 8.46 8.72
N ARG A 286 18.88 8.20 9.96
CA ARG A 286 18.20 8.65 11.19
C ARG A 286 18.04 10.15 11.22
N HIS A 287 19.11 10.90 10.92
CA HIS A 287 19.08 12.35 10.85
C HIS A 287 18.07 12.86 9.82
N ALA A 288 18.00 12.24 8.64
CA ALA A 288 17.00 12.57 7.63
C ALA A 288 15.55 12.34 8.10
N ILE A 289 15.32 11.31 8.93
CA ILE A 289 14.00 11.05 9.51
C ILE A 289 13.69 12.04 10.65
N ASP A 290 14.67 12.42 11.46
CA ASP A 290 14.51 13.48 12.47
C ASP A 290 14.12 14.81 11.81
N ASP A 291 14.78 15.19 10.73
CA ASP A 291 14.48 16.41 9.96
C ASP A 291 13.11 16.30 9.26
N LEU A 292 12.74 15.10 8.76
CA LEU A 292 11.42 14.87 8.21
C LEU A 292 10.32 15.19 9.23
N LEU A 293 10.46 14.74 10.48
CA LEU A 293 9.49 15.01 11.53
C LEU A 293 9.34 16.53 11.80
N VAL A 294 10.46 17.27 11.78
CA VAL A 294 10.45 18.74 11.89
C VAL A 294 9.70 19.36 10.71
N MET A 295 10.01 18.93 9.48
CA MET A 295 9.35 19.42 8.27
C MET A 295 7.85 19.13 8.25
N GLU A 296 7.42 17.96 8.70
CA GLU A 296 6.00 17.63 8.88
C GLU A 296 5.30 18.65 9.79
N GLY A 297 5.92 19.02 10.90
CA GLY A 297 5.43 20.05 11.81
C GLY A 297 5.27 21.40 11.11
N VAL A 298 6.27 21.82 10.36
CA VAL A 298 6.25 23.08 9.59
C VAL A 298 5.13 23.08 8.54
N VAL A 299 4.97 21.98 7.80
CA VAL A 299 3.93 21.84 6.78
C VAL A 299 2.52 21.84 7.42
N ARG A 300 2.33 21.16 8.55
CA ARG A 300 1.04 21.19 9.27
C ARG A 300 0.67 22.59 9.75
N GLU A 301 1.64 23.37 10.29
CA GLU A 301 1.38 24.76 10.67
C GLU A 301 1.11 25.65 9.46
N TRP A 302 1.80 25.46 8.36
CA TRP A 302 1.53 26.18 7.10
C TRP A 302 0.12 25.86 6.58
N LEU A 303 -0.35 24.61 6.66
CA LEU A 303 -1.70 24.22 6.25
C LEU A 303 -2.83 24.92 7.02
N LYS A 304 -2.61 25.33 8.26
CA LYS A 304 -3.60 26.03 9.10
C LYS A 304 -3.82 27.50 8.70
N ARG A 305 -2.87 28.08 7.98
CA ARG A 305 -2.94 29.50 7.49
C ARG A 305 -3.74 29.57 6.20
#